data_4de06af5e0cf165790af786bc6569dae
#
_entry.id   4de06af5e0cf165790af786bc6569dae
#
_cell.length_a   1.000
_cell.length_b   1.000
_cell.length_c   1.000
_cell.angle_alpha   90.00
_cell.angle_beta   90.00
_cell.angle_gamma   90.00
#
_symmetry.space_group_name_H-M   'P 1'
#
loop_
_entity.id
_entity.type
_entity.pdbx_description
1 polymer ?
#
loop_
_entity_poly.entity_id
_entity_poly.type
_entity_poly.pdbx_seq_one_letter_code
_entity_poly.pdbx_strand_id
1 'polypeptide(L)'
;MSPEKQETTNEKKNPTGHQPSRSALRPAGGKEDPRFIFVTGGVCSSLGKGIATASIGAIMKAAGLKVFVQKLDPYLNVDPGTMSPFQHGEVFVTDDGAETDLDLGHYERFIDEPMSRLSTVTTGRIYSDVIAKERRGDFLGGTIQVVPHITNAIKQS
;
A
#
# COMPACT_ATOMS: atom_id res chain seq x y z
N MET A 1 12.88 79.68 3.39
CA MET A 1 12.22 78.62 4.20
C MET A 1 11.38 77.83 3.25
N SER A 2 11.92 76.73 2.77
CA SER A 2 11.22 75.79 1.84
C SER A 2 10.72 74.61 2.57
N PRO A 3 9.54 74.08 2.27
CA PRO A 3 9.03 72.83 2.88
C PRO A 3 9.56 71.59 2.13
N GLU A 4 9.92 70.64 2.91
CA GLU A 4 10.48 69.34 2.64
C GLU A 4 9.44 68.43 1.96
N LYS A 5 9.80 67.79 0.84
CA LYS A 5 8.99 66.82 0.12
C LYS A 5 9.16 65.44 0.78
N GLN A 6 8.07 64.86 1.29
CA GLN A 6 7.99 63.47 1.68
C GLN A 6 7.88 62.56 0.45
N GLU A 7 8.85 61.70 0.31
CA GLU A 7 8.90 60.59 -0.68
C GLU A 7 8.14 59.40 -0.13
N THR A 8 7.02 59.09 -0.76
CA THR A 8 6.23 57.87 -0.43
C THR A 8 6.79 56.68 -1.19
N THR A 9 7.46 55.76 -0.47
CA THR A 9 7.90 54.47 -0.97
C THR A 9 6.72 53.57 -1.22
N ASN A 10 6.49 53.23 -2.48
CA ASN A 10 5.46 52.33 -2.94
C ASN A 10 5.92 50.88 -2.79
N GLU A 11 5.51 50.21 -1.71
CA GLU A 11 5.74 48.79 -1.45
C GLU A 11 4.90 47.95 -2.41
N LYS A 12 5.51 47.37 -3.42
CA LYS A 12 4.89 46.35 -4.28
C LYS A 12 4.57 45.09 -3.47
N LYS A 13 3.31 44.89 -3.16
CA LYS A 13 2.77 43.62 -2.66
C LYS A 13 2.99 42.52 -3.68
N ASN A 14 3.79 41.54 -3.34
CA ASN A 14 3.95 40.28 -4.06
C ASN A 14 2.60 39.53 -4.07
N PRO A 15 2.13 39.00 -5.21
CA PRO A 15 0.91 38.20 -5.24
C PRO A 15 1.15 36.87 -4.55
N THR A 16 0.33 36.62 -3.55
CA THR A 16 0.20 35.43 -2.75
C THR A 16 0.29 34.16 -3.57
N GLY A 17 1.26 33.30 -3.22
CA GLY A 17 1.34 31.92 -3.72
C GLY A 17 0.03 31.18 -3.42
N HIS A 18 -0.61 30.73 -4.46
CA HIS A 18 -1.81 29.91 -4.40
C HIS A 18 -1.44 28.55 -3.81
N GLN A 19 -1.58 28.39 -2.51
CA GLN A 19 -1.58 27.05 -1.90
C GLN A 19 -2.88 26.37 -2.32
N PRO A 20 -2.83 25.17 -2.91
CA PRO A 20 -4.06 24.43 -3.20
C PRO A 20 -4.77 24.17 -1.88
N SER A 21 -6.03 24.61 -1.79
CA SER A 21 -6.83 24.46 -0.58
C SER A 21 -6.96 22.98 -0.23
N ARG A 22 -6.70 22.62 1.02
CA ARG A 22 -6.88 21.26 1.58
C ARG A 22 -8.29 20.67 1.32
N SER A 23 -9.24 21.51 0.92
CA SER A 23 -10.62 21.10 0.62
C SER A 23 -10.76 20.34 -0.71
N ALA A 24 -9.80 20.43 -1.63
CA ALA A 24 -9.85 19.72 -2.91
C ALA A 24 -9.56 18.21 -2.81
N LEU A 25 -9.06 17.73 -1.67
CA LEU A 25 -8.74 16.33 -1.43
C LEU A 25 -9.74 15.60 -0.52
N ARG A 26 -10.81 16.30 -0.06
CA ARG A 26 -11.86 15.67 0.74
C ARG A 26 -13.00 15.22 -0.19
N PRO A 27 -13.22 13.91 -0.33
CA PRO A 27 -14.40 13.43 -1.02
C PRO A 27 -15.67 13.77 -0.22
N ALA A 28 -16.74 14.09 -0.92
CA ALA A 28 -18.04 14.38 -0.33
C ALA A 28 -18.64 13.08 0.25
N GLY A 29 -19.10 13.13 1.51
CA GLY A 29 -19.51 12.00 2.33
C GLY A 29 -20.51 11.05 1.68
N GLY A 30 -20.03 9.86 1.40
CA GLY A 30 -20.70 8.62 1.08
C GLY A 30 -19.78 7.50 1.51
N LYS A 31 -20.24 6.24 1.58
CA LYS A 31 -19.37 5.08 1.71
C LYS A 31 -18.46 5.09 0.48
N GLU A 32 -17.22 5.56 0.67
CA GLU A 32 -16.29 5.69 -0.43
C GLU A 32 -15.74 4.32 -0.78
N ASP A 33 -15.88 3.95 -2.04
CA ASP A 33 -15.18 2.81 -2.58
C ASP A 33 -13.66 3.05 -2.48
N PRO A 34 -12.88 2.05 -2.04
CA PRO A 34 -11.44 2.20 -1.92
C PRO A 34 -10.82 2.50 -3.29
N ARG A 35 -9.87 3.42 -3.31
CA ARG A 35 -9.06 3.70 -4.50
C ARG A 35 -7.81 2.87 -4.46
N PHE A 36 -7.51 2.19 -5.56
CA PHE A 36 -6.36 1.31 -5.65
C PHE A 36 -5.21 1.98 -6.39
N ILE A 37 -4.00 1.84 -5.84
CA ILE A 37 -2.74 2.19 -6.49
C ILE A 37 -1.93 0.91 -6.61
N PHE A 38 -1.62 0.48 -7.83
CA PHE A 38 -0.81 -0.70 -8.08
C PHE A 38 0.62 -0.28 -8.39
N VAL A 39 1.56 -0.73 -7.55
CA VAL A 39 2.99 -0.56 -7.78
C VAL A 39 3.53 -1.88 -8.31
N THR A 40 3.83 -1.92 -9.59
CA THR A 40 4.32 -3.12 -10.28
C THR A 40 5.72 -2.91 -10.82
N GLY A 41 6.42 -4.00 -11.08
CA GLY A 41 7.76 -3.95 -11.68
C GLY A 41 8.29 -5.34 -11.94
N GLY A 42 9.40 -5.42 -12.68
CA GLY A 42 10.03 -6.68 -13.05
C GLY A 42 10.57 -7.47 -11.86
N VAL A 43 11.13 -8.63 -12.16
CA VAL A 43 11.60 -9.67 -11.21
C VAL A 43 12.78 -9.19 -10.33
N CYS A 44 13.45 -8.09 -10.67
CA CYS A 44 14.55 -7.56 -9.87
C CYS A 44 14.03 -6.95 -8.57
N SER A 45 14.34 -7.58 -7.45
CA SER A 45 13.98 -7.12 -6.10
C SER A 45 14.62 -5.77 -5.73
N SER A 46 15.76 -5.42 -6.31
CA SER A 46 16.53 -4.21 -6.00
C SER A 46 16.05 -2.92 -6.69
N LEU A 47 14.95 -2.93 -7.44
CA LEU A 47 14.42 -1.73 -8.13
C LEU A 47 13.74 -0.71 -7.20
N GLY A 48 13.67 -0.96 -5.90
CA GLY A 48 13.10 -0.03 -4.93
C GLY A 48 11.57 0.04 -4.91
N LYS A 49 10.85 -0.96 -5.45
CA LYS A 49 9.38 -1.02 -5.42
C LYS A 49 8.80 -0.89 -4.02
N GLY A 50 9.38 -1.61 -3.04
CA GLY A 50 8.94 -1.57 -1.64
C GLY A 50 9.08 -0.17 -1.05
N ILE A 51 10.24 0.48 -1.25
CA ILE A 51 10.48 1.85 -0.77
C ILE A 51 9.56 2.86 -1.47
N ALA A 52 9.34 2.72 -2.77
CA ALA A 52 8.41 3.56 -3.51
C ALA A 52 6.98 3.43 -2.97
N THR A 53 6.53 2.21 -2.71
CA THR A 53 5.21 1.92 -2.11
C THR A 53 5.10 2.55 -0.73
N ALA A 54 6.09 2.35 0.13
CA ALA A 54 6.13 2.93 1.47
C ALA A 54 6.09 4.46 1.43
N SER A 55 6.85 5.08 0.52
CA SER A 55 6.89 6.54 0.35
C SER A 55 5.56 7.10 -0.14
N ILE A 56 4.91 6.45 -1.11
CA ILE A 56 3.57 6.81 -1.58
C ILE A 56 2.58 6.72 -0.41
N GLY A 57 2.60 5.62 0.35
CA GLY A 57 1.74 5.45 1.52
C GLY A 57 1.94 6.55 2.57
N ALA A 58 3.19 6.89 2.89
CA ALA A 58 3.51 7.96 3.83
C ALA A 58 3.01 9.33 3.35
N ILE A 59 3.18 9.66 2.07
CA ILE A 59 2.69 10.91 1.49
C ILE A 59 1.16 10.98 1.54
N MET A 60 0.48 9.89 1.19
CA MET A 60 -0.99 9.81 1.23
C MET A 60 -1.52 9.96 2.67
N LYS A 61 -0.89 9.30 3.64
CA LYS A 61 -1.23 9.46 5.06
C LYS A 61 -1.00 10.90 5.54
N ALA A 62 0.12 11.51 5.17
CA ALA A 62 0.40 12.90 5.49
C ALA A 62 -0.61 13.88 4.87
N ALA A 63 -1.19 13.53 3.73
CA ALA A 63 -2.30 14.25 3.11
C ALA A 63 -3.67 14.03 3.81
N GLY A 64 -3.72 13.21 4.85
CA GLY A 64 -4.92 12.93 5.65
C GLY A 64 -5.81 11.83 5.09
N LEU A 65 -5.29 11.00 4.18
CA LEU A 65 -5.99 9.83 3.66
C LEU A 65 -5.76 8.62 4.57
N LYS A 66 -6.76 7.75 4.65
CA LYS A 66 -6.58 6.41 5.23
C LYS A 66 -5.88 5.53 4.21
N VAL A 67 -4.78 4.95 4.60
CA VAL A 67 -3.95 4.12 3.74
C VAL A 67 -3.93 2.69 4.27
N PHE A 68 -4.09 1.73 3.38
CA PHE A 68 -3.83 0.33 3.63
C PHE A 68 -2.86 -0.17 2.56
N VAL A 69 -1.82 -0.87 2.96
CA VAL A 69 -0.83 -1.41 2.04
C VAL A 69 -0.88 -2.93 2.07
N GLN A 70 -0.90 -3.53 0.89
CA GLN A 70 -0.88 -4.97 0.74
C GLN A 70 0.21 -5.36 -0.25
N LYS A 71 1.03 -6.34 0.12
CA LYS A 71 2.04 -6.95 -0.74
C LYS A 71 1.51 -8.26 -1.29
N LEU A 72 1.57 -8.41 -2.61
CA LEU A 72 1.21 -9.63 -3.33
C LEU A 72 2.49 -10.32 -3.80
N ASP A 73 2.82 -11.47 -3.22
CA ASP A 73 4.00 -12.25 -3.54
C ASP A 73 3.66 -13.43 -4.45
N PRO A 74 4.34 -13.60 -5.60
CA PRO A 74 3.98 -14.61 -6.60
C PRO A 74 4.51 -16.00 -6.30
N TYR A 75 5.26 -16.21 -5.21
CA TYR A 75 5.79 -17.53 -4.87
C TYR A 75 4.71 -18.48 -4.28
N LEU A 76 4.97 -19.79 -4.38
CA LEU A 76 4.06 -20.83 -3.89
C LEU A 76 4.23 -21.19 -2.42
N ASN A 77 5.18 -20.60 -1.72
CA ASN A 77 5.28 -20.74 -0.27
C ASN A 77 4.06 -20.08 0.38
N VAL A 78 3.50 -20.70 1.41
CA VAL A 78 2.34 -20.16 2.14
C VAL A 78 2.73 -18.87 2.86
N ASP A 79 3.91 -18.85 3.43
CA ASP A 79 4.57 -17.72 4.06
C ASP A 79 6.10 -17.84 3.87
N PRO A 80 6.88 -16.81 4.22
CA PRO A 80 8.34 -16.83 4.06
C PRO A 80 9.08 -17.57 5.19
N GLY A 81 8.40 -18.06 6.24
CA GLY A 81 9.04 -18.64 7.43
C GLY A 81 9.93 -19.84 7.14
N THR A 82 9.63 -20.61 6.09
CA THR A 82 10.43 -21.76 5.67
C THR A 82 11.41 -21.46 4.55
N MET A 83 11.46 -20.23 4.07
CA MET A 83 12.34 -19.83 2.97
C MET A 83 13.76 -19.56 3.48
N SER A 84 14.75 -19.83 2.62
CA SER A 84 16.14 -19.51 2.94
C SER A 84 16.36 -18.01 3.06
N PRO A 85 16.91 -17.51 4.17
CA PRO A 85 17.21 -16.07 4.32
C PRO A 85 18.20 -15.56 3.27
N PHE A 86 19.06 -16.43 2.71
CA PHE A 86 20.00 -16.05 1.65
C PHE A 86 19.31 -15.77 0.31
N GLN A 87 18.13 -16.36 0.08
CA GLN A 87 17.37 -16.20 -1.16
C GLN A 87 16.28 -15.13 -1.03
N HIS A 88 15.64 -15.04 0.14
CA HIS A 88 14.47 -14.22 0.35
C HIS A 88 14.73 -13.00 1.25
N GLY A 89 15.77 -13.03 2.07
CA GLY A 89 16.01 -12.10 3.15
C GLY A 89 15.40 -12.58 4.48
N GLU A 90 15.49 -11.73 5.49
CA GLU A 90 14.93 -12.01 6.81
C GLU A 90 13.40 -11.92 6.80
N VAL A 91 12.78 -12.67 7.70
CA VAL A 91 11.33 -12.66 7.91
C VAL A 91 10.99 -11.50 8.86
N PHE A 92 9.98 -10.73 8.51
CA PHE A 92 9.35 -9.75 9.38
C PHE A 92 8.09 -10.36 10.00
N VAL A 93 7.95 -10.29 11.31
CA VAL A 93 6.77 -10.80 12.04
C VAL A 93 5.92 -9.62 12.47
N THR A 94 4.67 -9.62 12.04
CA THR A 94 3.68 -8.60 12.41
C THR A 94 3.18 -8.80 13.85
N ASP A 95 2.55 -7.78 14.43
CA ASP A 95 2.01 -7.85 15.81
C ASP A 95 0.97 -8.97 15.98
N ASP A 96 0.24 -9.33 14.92
CA ASP A 96 -0.71 -10.45 14.91
C ASP A 96 -0.06 -11.82 14.62
N GLY A 97 1.29 -11.88 14.62
CA GLY A 97 2.07 -13.11 14.50
C GLY A 97 2.19 -13.65 13.09
N ALA A 98 1.87 -12.89 12.05
CA ALA A 98 2.08 -13.33 10.68
C ALA A 98 3.55 -13.18 10.28
N GLU A 99 4.12 -14.27 9.73
CA GLU A 99 5.44 -14.24 9.09
C GLU A 99 5.32 -13.67 7.71
N THR A 100 6.10 -12.61 7.42
CA THR A 100 5.95 -11.83 6.20
C THR A 100 7.31 -11.44 5.61
N ASP A 101 7.30 -10.94 4.39
CA ASP A 101 8.47 -10.37 3.76
C ASP A 101 8.94 -9.10 4.49
N LEU A 102 10.24 -8.86 4.48
CA LEU A 102 10.89 -7.71 5.11
C LEU A 102 10.35 -6.34 4.62
N ASP A 103 9.80 -6.30 3.42
CA ASP A 103 9.17 -5.08 2.89
C ASP A 103 8.05 -4.55 3.80
N LEU A 104 7.34 -5.43 4.53
CA LEU A 104 6.30 -5.02 5.46
C LEU A 104 6.86 -4.19 6.62
N GLY A 105 8.05 -4.51 7.09
CA GLY A 105 8.77 -3.71 8.08
C GLY A 105 9.10 -2.30 7.55
N HIS A 106 9.43 -2.19 6.28
CA HIS A 106 9.60 -0.88 5.65
C HIS A 106 8.29 -0.10 5.56
N TYR A 107 7.18 -0.78 5.18
CA TYR A 107 5.86 -0.13 5.13
C TYR A 107 5.47 0.40 6.50
N GLU A 108 5.58 -0.41 7.54
CA GLU A 108 5.27 -0.05 8.92
C GLU A 108 6.10 1.16 9.36
N ARG A 109 7.40 1.12 9.13
CA ARG A 109 8.32 2.20 9.51
C ARG A 109 8.04 3.53 8.80
N PHE A 110 7.74 3.50 7.48
CA PHE A 110 7.55 4.72 6.68
C PHE A 110 6.15 5.31 6.88
N ILE A 111 5.14 4.45 7.00
CA ILE A 111 3.74 4.88 7.07
C ILE A 111 3.35 5.17 8.52
N ASP A 112 4.12 4.63 9.50
CA ASP A 112 3.81 4.73 10.92
C ASP A 112 2.41 4.17 11.23
N GLU A 113 2.14 2.97 10.71
CA GLU A 113 0.93 2.17 10.94
C GLU A 113 1.32 0.70 11.04
N PRO A 114 0.78 -0.05 12.01
CA PRO A 114 1.08 -1.46 12.14
C PRO A 114 0.57 -2.24 10.93
N MET A 115 1.41 -3.13 10.42
CA MET A 115 1.03 -4.08 9.38
C MET A 115 0.42 -5.32 10.05
N SER A 116 -0.36 -6.08 9.28
CA SER A 116 -1.04 -7.27 9.76
C SER A 116 -0.97 -8.39 8.71
N ARG A 117 -1.49 -9.57 9.06
CA ARG A 117 -1.61 -10.67 8.10
C ARG A 117 -2.43 -10.33 6.84
N LEU A 118 -3.25 -9.30 6.89
CA LEU A 118 -3.98 -8.80 5.72
C LEU A 118 -3.07 -8.00 4.78
N SER A 119 -1.94 -7.52 5.28
CA SER A 119 -0.97 -6.75 4.49
C SER A 119 -0.07 -7.63 3.62
N THR A 120 -0.15 -8.96 3.74
CA THR A 120 0.63 -9.91 2.94
C THR A 120 -0.27 -10.97 2.33
N VAL A 121 -0.08 -11.22 1.05
CA VAL A 121 -0.79 -12.27 0.31
C VAL A 121 0.22 -13.01 -0.57
N THR A 122 0.34 -14.32 -0.38
CA THR A 122 1.17 -15.16 -1.23
C THR A 122 0.31 -16.00 -2.18
N THR A 123 0.85 -16.34 -3.33
CA THR A 123 0.19 -17.29 -4.24
C THR A 123 -0.09 -18.62 -3.53
N GLY A 124 0.87 -19.10 -2.74
CA GLY A 124 0.73 -20.36 -1.99
C GLY A 124 -0.45 -20.34 -1.02
N ARG A 125 -0.63 -19.25 -0.28
CA ARG A 125 -1.77 -19.09 0.63
C ARG A 125 -3.10 -19.09 -0.12
N ILE A 126 -3.21 -18.34 -1.23
CA ILE A 126 -4.43 -18.31 -2.05
C ILE A 126 -4.79 -19.71 -2.58
N TYR A 127 -3.79 -20.43 -3.13
CA TYR A 127 -4.03 -21.79 -3.64
C TYR A 127 -4.41 -22.76 -2.51
N SER A 128 -3.72 -22.69 -1.39
CA SER A 128 -4.03 -23.52 -0.21
C SER A 128 -5.47 -23.32 0.26
N ASP A 129 -5.92 -22.06 0.35
CA ASP A 129 -7.28 -21.72 0.77
C ASP A 129 -8.34 -22.21 -0.22
N VAL A 130 -8.12 -22.06 -1.53
CA VAL A 130 -9.04 -22.51 -2.56
C VAL A 130 -9.09 -24.04 -2.60
N ILE A 131 -7.95 -24.74 -2.50
CA ILE A 131 -7.90 -26.20 -2.44
C ILE A 131 -8.61 -26.71 -1.18
N ALA A 132 -8.38 -26.07 -0.04
CA ALA A 132 -9.06 -26.45 1.20
C ALA A 132 -10.58 -26.29 1.10
N LYS A 133 -11.09 -25.25 0.44
CA LYS A 133 -12.51 -25.05 0.15
C LYS A 133 -13.04 -26.14 -0.77
N GLU A 134 -12.31 -26.48 -1.83
CA GLU A 134 -12.68 -27.56 -2.75
C GLU A 134 -12.82 -28.89 -1.99
N ARG A 135 -11.83 -29.26 -1.16
CA ARG A 135 -11.84 -30.49 -0.38
C ARG A 135 -13.00 -30.58 0.62
N ARG A 136 -13.47 -29.44 1.13
CA ARG A 136 -14.67 -29.39 1.98
C ARG A 136 -15.99 -29.47 1.21
N GLY A 137 -15.97 -29.36 -0.13
CA GLY A 137 -17.17 -29.35 -0.97
C GLY A 137 -17.82 -27.99 -1.12
N ASP A 138 -17.15 -26.90 -0.77
CA ASP A 138 -17.72 -25.54 -0.82
C ASP A 138 -18.12 -25.12 -2.25
N PHE A 139 -17.61 -25.81 -3.26
CA PHE A 139 -17.91 -25.55 -4.67
C PHE A 139 -18.96 -26.52 -5.28
N LEU A 140 -19.62 -27.33 -4.45
CA LEU A 140 -20.74 -28.21 -4.85
C LEU A 140 -20.40 -29.13 -6.04
N GLY A 141 -19.17 -29.63 -6.14
CA GLY A 141 -18.70 -30.52 -7.21
C GLY A 141 -18.33 -29.80 -8.51
N GLY A 142 -18.35 -28.49 -8.54
CA GLY A 142 -17.91 -27.71 -9.70
C GLY A 142 -16.39 -27.84 -9.99
N THR A 143 -16.02 -27.75 -11.25
CA THR A 143 -14.62 -27.75 -11.66
C THR A 143 -13.96 -26.43 -11.26
N ILE A 144 -12.88 -26.49 -10.46
CA ILE A 144 -12.16 -25.33 -9.99
C ILE A 144 -10.97 -25.05 -10.92
N GLN A 145 -10.89 -23.81 -11.39
CA GLN A 145 -9.87 -23.35 -12.34
C GLN A 145 -9.19 -22.09 -11.83
N VAL A 146 -8.01 -21.76 -12.39
CA VAL A 146 -7.29 -20.53 -12.05
C VAL A 146 -8.18 -19.31 -12.30
N VAL A 147 -8.84 -19.27 -13.46
CA VAL A 147 -9.85 -18.27 -13.78
C VAL A 147 -11.20 -18.98 -13.81
N PRO A 148 -12.17 -18.55 -12.99
CA PRO A 148 -12.19 -17.35 -12.14
C PRO A 148 -11.83 -17.58 -10.67
N HIS A 149 -11.61 -18.82 -10.20
CA HIS A 149 -11.60 -19.12 -8.76
C HIS A 149 -10.38 -18.49 -8.03
N ILE A 150 -9.17 -18.74 -8.55
CA ILE A 150 -7.94 -18.15 -7.98
C ILE A 150 -7.94 -16.63 -8.15
N THR A 151 -8.30 -16.14 -9.34
CA THR A 151 -8.32 -14.69 -9.60
C THR A 151 -9.36 -13.97 -8.73
N ASN A 152 -10.50 -14.61 -8.44
CA ASN A 152 -11.50 -14.06 -7.52
C ASN A 152 -11.01 -14.10 -6.07
N ALA A 153 -10.32 -15.16 -5.66
CA ALA A 153 -9.72 -15.25 -4.33
C ALA A 153 -8.68 -14.13 -4.10
N ILE A 154 -7.85 -13.83 -5.12
CA ILE A 154 -6.91 -12.70 -5.05
C ILE A 154 -7.63 -11.35 -4.92
N LYS A 155 -8.75 -11.17 -5.63
CA LYS A 155 -9.52 -9.91 -5.54
C LYS A 155 -10.24 -9.73 -4.20
N GLN A 156 -10.43 -10.79 -3.45
CA GLN A 156 -11.13 -10.82 -2.17
C GLN A 156 -10.18 -10.81 -0.96
N SER A 157 -8.88 -10.95 -1.21
CA SER A 157 -7.84 -10.96 -0.17
C SER A 157 -7.44 -9.52 0.30
#